data_b6fe9326b222705e3c1e8fc5204f88ea
#
_entry.id   b6fe9326b222705e3c1e8fc5204f88ea
#
_cell.length_a   1.000
_cell.length_b   1.000
_cell.length_c   1.000
_cell.angle_alpha   90.00
_cell.angle_beta   90.00
_cell.angle_gamma   90.00
#
_symmetry.space_group_name_H-M   'P 1'
#
loop_
_entity.id
_entity.type
_entity.pdbx_description
1 polymer ?
#
loop_
_entity_poly.entity_id
_entity_poly.type
_entity_poly.pdbx_seq_one_letter_code
_entity_poly.pdbx_strand_id
1 'polypeptide(L)'
;MPLVQSRRRFLTTLSMAGAAGFLRTPPALAGEGPLETTTVRLVNDRSICIAPEYVADELLRAEGFTDIRYVEAPGGQQVDALVRGELDFCNFLGAFIPVIEAGSPIVVLAGINIGCLEFFAREGIRHIADLKGRTIGLRAAPVELLKLMAAEVGLDPVKDIRWVAASDGGADPLELFVQGKIEAFLGFPPEPQELRARRAGHVILNTTTDRPWSQYFCCMLASSRDYVRKHPVATKRVLRAVLKAADICAAEPDRVARRIVSGGFAENYDYVSETLRDIPYEKWREYDPEDTMRFYALRLHEAGLIKSSPQKIIADGTDWHFLNELNRELKA
;
A
#
# COMPACT_ATOMS: atom_id res chain seq x y z
N MET A 1 76.73 15.78 5.52
CA MET A 1 76.41 14.36 5.79
C MET A 1 74.95 14.24 5.97
N PRO A 2 74.21 13.59 5.09
CA PRO A 2 72.77 13.35 5.25
C PRO A 2 72.53 12.07 6.04
N LEU A 3 71.66 12.15 7.07
CA LEU A 3 71.22 11.03 7.88
C LEU A 3 70.27 10.16 7.08
N VAL A 4 70.74 8.95 6.75
CA VAL A 4 69.91 7.89 6.12
C VAL A 4 69.04 7.28 7.20
N GLN A 5 67.77 7.58 7.23
CA GLN A 5 66.81 6.85 8.04
C GLN A 5 66.45 5.53 7.39
N SER A 6 66.69 4.43 8.11
CA SER A 6 66.50 3.06 7.65
C SER A 6 65.01 2.72 7.51
N ARG A 7 64.62 2.06 6.40
CA ARG A 7 63.27 1.58 6.08
C ARG A 7 62.61 0.71 7.17
N ARG A 8 63.36 0.21 8.13
CA ARG A 8 62.82 -0.61 9.22
C ARG A 8 62.13 0.17 10.33
N ARG A 9 62.41 1.47 10.52
CA ARG A 9 61.74 2.30 11.53
C ARG A 9 60.41 2.90 11.03
N PHE A 10 60.17 2.91 9.74
CA PHE A 10 58.93 3.40 9.16
C PHE A 10 57.78 2.39 9.26
N LEU A 11 58.11 1.06 9.31
CA LEU A 11 57.09 0.00 9.38
C LEU A 11 56.66 -0.34 10.81
N THR A 12 57.34 0.12 11.85
CA THR A 12 56.92 -0.13 13.24
C THR A 12 56.05 0.95 13.85
N THR A 13 55.87 2.09 13.19
CA THR A 13 54.99 3.18 13.64
C THR A 13 53.58 3.14 12.98
N LEU A 14 53.37 2.23 12.00
CA LEU A 14 52.06 2.07 11.35
C LEU A 14 51.19 0.94 11.95
N SER A 15 51.71 0.18 12.94
CA SER A 15 51.02 -1.01 13.47
C SER A 15 50.24 -0.78 14.77
N MET A 16 50.13 0.43 15.28
CA MET A 16 49.31 0.74 16.47
C MET A 16 48.15 1.70 16.27
N ALA A 17 47.81 2.03 15.03
CA ALA A 17 46.65 2.90 14.72
C ALA A 17 45.49 2.15 14.04
N GLY A 18 45.48 0.82 14.06
CA GLY A 18 44.59 -0.02 13.27
C GLY A 18 43.62 -0.92 14.06
N ALA A 19 43.25 -0.59 15.29
CA ALA A 19 42.29 -1.38 16.07
C ALA A 19 41.24 -0.55 16.81
N ALA A 20 40.93 0.66 16.34
CA ALA A 20 39.65 1.32 16.64
C ALA A 20 38.68 0.82 15.58
N GLY A 21 38.00 -0.28 15.88
CA GLY A 21 36.99 -0.87 15.01
C GLY A 21 35.99 0.17 14.59
N PHE A 22 35.90 0.38 13.30
CA PHE A 22 34.80 1.08 12.67
C PHE A 22 33.50 0.29 12.89
N LEU A 23 32.91 0.39 14.06
CA LEU A 23 31.47 0.29 14.18
C LEU A 23 30.90 1.54 13.48
N ARG A 24 30.89 1.53 12.15
CA ARG A 24 30.07 2.46 11.38
C ARG A 24 28.62 2.12 11.69
N THR A 25 28.04 2.79 12.68
CA THR A 25 26.61 2.96 12.73
C THR A 25 26.19 3.52 11.38
N PRO A 26 25.16 2.96 10.72
CA PRO A 26 24.66 3.50 9.47
C PRO A 26 24.33 4.99 9.68
N PRO A 27 24.79 5.89 8.79
CA PRO A 27 24.66 7.35 8.99
C PRO A 27 23.21 7.85 9.08
N ALA A 28 22.21 7.02 8.80
CA ALA A 28 20.80 7.40 8.84
C ALA A 28 20.18 7.53 10.25
N LEU A 29 20.79 6.96 11.28
CA LEU A 29 20.25 7.01 12.66
C LEU A 29 20.88 8.10 13.55
N ALA A 30 21.95 8.74 13.09
CA ALA A 30 22.74 9.65 13.93
C ALA A 30 22.09 11.03 14.19
N GLY A 31 20.94 11.36 13.58
CA GLY A 31 20.26 12.66 13.70
C GLY A 31 18.81 12.59 14.20
N GLU A 32 18.21 11.40 14.31
CA GLU A 32 16.84 11.24 14.78
C GLU A 32 16.80 10.96 16.28
N GLY A 33 15.80 11.52 17.00
CA GLY A 33 15.59 11.27 18.42
C GLY A 33 15.32 9.78 18.74
N PRO A 34 15.25 9.41 20.02
CA PRO A 34 14.86 8.07 20.42
C PRO A 34 13.43 7.77 19.98
N LEU A 35 13.11 6.48 19.75
CA LEU A 35 11.74 6.07 19.50
C LEU A 35 10.86 6.38 20.71
N GLU A 36 9.69 6.93 20.46
CA GLU A 36 8.66 7.17 21.50
C GLU A 36 7.94 5.87 21.88
N THR A 37 7.95 4.88 20.98
CA THR A 37 7.42 3.53 21.18
C THR A 37 8.24 2.50 20.43
N THR A 38 8.40 1.31 21.00
CA THR A 38 9.06 0.17 20.33
C THR A 38 8.04 -0.85 19.81
N THR A 39 6.75 -0.61 19.99
CA THR A 39 5.65 -1.40 19.46
C THR A 39 5.09 -0.73 18.22
N VAL A 40 4.79 -1.53 17.19
CA VAL A 40 4.03 -1.10 16.00
C VAL A 40 3.04 -2.18 15.60
N ARG A 41 1.81 -1.75 15.28
CA ARG A 41 0.70 -2.61 14.85
C ARG A 41 0.34 -2.27 13.41
N LEU A 42 0.61 -3.21 12.51
CA LEU A 42 0.32 -3.12 11.07
C LEU A 42 -0.91 -3.95 10.74
N VAL A 43 -1.60 -3.60 9.66
CA VAL A 43 -2.76 -4.35 9.21
C VAL A 43 -2.35 -5.69 8.58
N ASN A 44 -3.16 -6.72 8.79
CA ASN A 44 -3.25 -7.93 7.98
C ASN A 44 -4.67 -8.01 7.40
N ASP A 45 -4.84 -7.58 6.17
CA ASP A 45 -6.11 -7.68 5.43
C ASP A 45 -6.12 -8.85 4.42
N ARG A 46 -5.04 -9.63 4.40
CA ARG A 46 -4.79 -10.78 3.50
C ARG A 46 -4.65 -10.40 2.02
N SER A 47 -4.61 -9.12 1.70
CA SER A 47 -4.34 -8.66 0.34
C SER A 47 -2.84 -8.65 0.04
N ILE A 48 -2.45 -9.12 -1.14
CA ILE A 48 -1.02 -9.17 -1.51
C ILE A 48 -0.50 -7.81 -2.00
N CYS A 49 -1.37 -6.88 -2.36
CA CYS A 49 -0.92 -5.55 -2.76
C CYS A 49 -0.21 -4.78 -1.63
N ILE A 50 -0.45 -5.14 -0.36
CA ILE A 50 0.27 -4.59 0.79
C ILE A 50 1.52 -5.40 1.19
N ALA A 51 2.08 -6.18 0.28
CA ALA A 51 3.29 -6.99 0.51
C ALA A 51 4.44 -6.22 1.19
N PRO A 52 4.71 -4.93 0.88
CA PRO A 52 5.72 -4.15 1.59
C PRO A 52 5.52 -4.11 3.10
N GLU A 53 4.28 -4.02 3.58
CA GLU A 53 3.98 -4.03 5.01
C GLU A 53 4.30 -5.40 5.64
N TYR A 54 3.97 -6.51 4.95
CA TYR A 54 4.21 -7.87 5.44
C TYR A 54 5.70 -8.24 5.54
N VAL A 55 6.55 -7.65 4.70
CA VAL A 55 7.99 -7.96 4.68
C VAL A 55 8.86 -6.90 5.33
N ALA A 56 8.25 -5.86 5.92
CA ALA A 56 8.96 -4.80 6.62
C ALA A 56 9.55 -5.22 7.98
N ASP A 57 9.25 -6.39 8.51
CA ASP A 57 9.61 -6.83 9.88
C ASP A 57 11.12 -6.64 10.19
N GLU A 58 12.02 -7.13 9.34
CA GLU A 58 13.46 -6.99 9.54
C GLU A 58 13.92 -5.53 9.47
N LEU A 59 13.32 -4.75 8.58
CA LEU A 59 13.61 -3.31 8.45
C LEU A 59 13.10 -2.54 9.67
N LEU A 60 11.91 -2.88 10.16
CA LEU A 60 11.35 -2.29 11.38
C LEU A 60 12.23 -2.61 12.60
N ARG A 61 12.73 -3.85 12.72
CA ARG A 61 13.68 -4.20 13.77
C ARG A 61 14.98 -3.42 13.67
N ALA A 62 15.49 -3.21 12.47
CA ALA A 62 16.68 -2.38 12.22
C ALA A 62 16.43 -0.89 12.58
N GLU A 63 15.18 -0.43 12.46
CA GLU A 63 14.75 0.92 12.88
C GLU A 63 14.51 1.03 14.41
N GLY A 64 14.61 -0.09 15.15
CA GLY A 64 14.53 -0.13 16.62
C GLY A 64 13.21 -0.64 17.22
N PHE A 65 12.27 -1.12 16.40
CA PHE A 65 11.05 -1.74 16.90
C PHE A 65 11.32 -3.15 17.41
N THR A 66 10.83 -3.48 18.61
CA THR A 66 11.01 -4.79 19.25
C THR A 66 9.73 -5.63 19.27
N ASP A 67 8.58 -5.00 19.18
CA ASP A 67 7.27 -5.64 19.19
C ASP A 67 6.48 -5.21 17.93
N ILE A 68 6.49 -6.07 16.90
CA ILE A 68 5.83 -5.86 15.62
C ILE A 68 4.65 -6.82 15.54
N ARG A 69 3.46 -6.28 15.41
CA ARG A 69 2.21 -7.06 15.41
C ARG A 69 1.45 -6.84 14.11
N TYR A 70 0.91 -7.92 13.56
CA TYR A 70 -0.01 -7.89 12.44
C TYR A 70 -1.42 -8.17 12.97
N VAL A 71 -2.32 -7.21 12.78
CA VAL A 71 -3.70 -7.27 13.30
C VAL A 71 -4.65 -7.52 12.15
N GLU A 72 -5.45 -8.58 12.28
CA GLU A 72 -6.44 -8.93 11.27
C GLU A 72 -7.57 -7.88 11.22
N ALA A 73 -7.74 -7.28 10.04
CA ALA A 73 -8.81 -6.32 9.77
C ALA A 73 -9.23 -6.39 8.28
N PRO A 74 -9.90 -7.49 7.87
CA PRO A 74 -10.26 -7.73 6.49
C PRO A 74 -11.42 -6.83 6.01
N GLY A 75 -11.59 -6.74 4.69
CA GLY A 75 -12.80 -6.23 4.07
C GLY A 75 -13.14 -4.77 4.37
N GLY A 76 -12.14 -3.89 4.50
CA GLY A 76 -12.35 -2.46 4.76
C GLY A 76 -12.43 -2.09 6.25
N GLN A 77 -12.33 -3.06 7.17
CA GLN A 77 -12.38 -2.82 8.62
C GLN A 77 -11.13 -2.11 9.18
N GLN A 78 -10.05 -2.05 8.39
CA GLN A 78 -8.77 -1.44 8.81
C GLN A 78 -8.91 0.03 9.21
N VAL A 79 -9.78 0.78 8.54
CA VAL A 79 -10.03 2.19 8.87
C VAL A 79 -10.65 2.33 10.26
N ASP A 80 -11.66 1.51 10.56
CA ASP A 80 -12.32 1.51 11.86
C ASP A 80 -11.38 1.03 12.97
N ALA A 81 -10.57 0.00 12.69
CA ALA A 81 -9.57 -0.51 13.63
C ALA A 81 -8.49 0.55 13.93
N LEU A 82 -8.09 1.32 12.93
CA LEU A 82 -7.18 2.46 13.10
C LEU A 82 -7.78 3.55 13.98
N VAL A 83 -9.04 3.90 13.75
CA VAL A 83 -9.76 4.91 14.54
C VAL A 83 -9.96 4.46 16.00
N ARG A 84 -10.21 3.17 16.23
CA ARG A 84 -10.30 2.61 17.60
C ARG A 84 -8.92 2.45 18.27
N GLY A 85 -7.82 2.71 17.57
CA GLY A 85 -6.47 2.54 18.12
C GLY A 85 -6.05 1.07 18.27
N GLU A 86 -6.65 0.16 17.51
CA GLU A 86 -6.27 -1.25 17.42
C GLU A 86 -5.11 -1.47 16.46
N LEU A 87 -4.97 -0.57 15.47
CA LEU A 87 -3.87 -0.45 14.50
C LEU A 87 -3.12 0.86 14.69
N ASP A 88 -1.86 0.89 14.28
CA ASP A 88 -1.06 2.11 14.18
C ASP A 88 -0.95 2.58 12.73
N PHE A 89 -0.87 1.63 11.79
CA PHE A 89 -0.83 1.90 10.35
C PHE A 89 -1.72 0.93 9.58
N CYS A 90 -2.32 1.43 8.52
CA CYS A 90 -3.11 0.61 7.61
C CYS A 90 -2.96 1.08 6.16
N ASN A 91 -3.34 0.20 5.25
CA ASN A 91 -3.50 0.55 3.85
C ASN A 91 -4.72 1.49 3.65
N PHE A 92 -4.55 2.52 2.83
CA PHE A 92 -5.58 3.49 2.48
C PHE A 92 -5.74 3.58 0.96
N LEU A 93 -6.96 3.43 0.49
CA LEU A 93 -7.33 3.65 -0.90
C LEU A 93 -8.00 5.02 -1.03
N GLY A 94 -7.85 5.67 -2.20
CA GLY A 94 -8.53 6.94 -2.46
C GLY A 94 -10.06 6.88 -2.32
N ALA A 95 -10.65 5.70 -2.49
CA ALA A 95 -12.08 5.47 -2.25
C ALA A 95 -12.50 5.60 -0.78
N PHE A 96 -11.56 5.58 0.19
CA PHE A 96 -11.85 5.82 1.60
C PHE A 96 -11.93 7.31 1.99
N ILE A 97 -11.72 8.23 1.06
CA ILE A 97 -11.83 9.68 1.32
C ILE A 97 -13.13 10.09 2.02
N PRO A 98 -14.31 9.47 1.79
CA PRO A 98 -15.52 9.80 2.55
C PRO A 98 -15.37 9.69 4.07
N VAL A 99 -14.50 8.83 4.59
CA VAL A 99 -14.27 8.74 6.04
C VAL A 99 -13.49 9.95 6.58
N ILE A 100 -12.62 10.56 5.75
CA ILE A 100 -11.93 11.82 6.08
C ILE A 100 -12.95 12.96 6.13
N GLU A 101 -13.86 13.04 5.14
CA GLU A 101 -14.95 14.01 5.14
C GLU A 101 -15.85 13.87 6.36
N ALA A 102 -16.12 12.64 6.80
CA ALA A 102 -16.88 12.36 8.01
C ALA A 102 -16.18 12.77 9.32
N GLY A 103 -14.93 13.27 9.24
CA GLY A 103 -14.15 13.75 10.38
C GLY A 103 -13.34 12.68 11.09
N SER A 104 -13.14 11.50 10.50
CA SER A 104 -12.25 10.48 11.05
C SER A 104 -10.83 11.04 11.19
N PRO A 105 -10.14 10.81 12.34
CA PRO A 105 -8.84 11.40 12.61
C PRO A 105 -7.70 10.62 11.91
N ILE A 106 -7.86 10.36 10.61
CA ILE A 106 -6.89 9.63 9.78
C ILE A 106 -6.03 10.63 9.02
N VAL A 107 -4.77 10.25 8.79
CA VAL A 107 -3.84 10.98 7.96
C VAL A 107 -3.10 10.02 7.03
N VAL A 108 -3.10 10.32 5.74
CA VAL A 108 -2.36 9.61 4.71
C VAL A 108 -0.95 10.17 4.65
N LEU A 109 0.07 9.30 4.61
CA LEU A 109 1.46 9.64 4.84
C LEU A 109 2.38 9.38 3.64
N ALA A 110 2.07 8.37 2.82
CA ALA A 110 2.86 7.99 1.65
C ALA A 110 2.04 7.16 0.67
N GLY A 111 2.41 7.20 -0.62
CA GLY A 111 2.00 6.22 -1.61
C GLY A 111 2.91 5.00 -1.57
N ILE A 112 2.37 3.80 -1.78
CA ILE A 112 3.12 2.54 -1.74
C ILE A 112 3.22 1.92 -3.14
N ASN A 113 2.09 1.71 -3.82
CA ASN A 113 2.07 1.20 -5.20
C ASN A 113 0.93 1.79 -6.02
N ILE A 114 1.18 1.92 -7.31
CA ILE A 114 0.16 2.24 -8.30
C ILE A 114 -0.52 0.97 -8.79
N GLY A 115 -1.80 1.07 -9.15
CA GLY A 115 -2.56 -0.08 -9.66
C GLY A 115 -2.67 -1.22 -8.66
N CYS A 116 -3.20 -2.29 -9.02
CA CYS A 116 -3.29 -3.61 -8.42
C CYS A 116 -4.64 -4.30 -8.68
N LEU A 117 -5.63 -3.57 -9.11
CA LEU A 117 -6.98 -4.06 -9.31
C LEU A 117 -7.20 -4.51 -10.75
N GLU A 118 -7.92 -5.60 -10.89
CA GLU A 118 -8.41 -6.02 -12.21
C GLU A 118 -9.93 -6.20 -12.18
N PHE A 119 -10.58 -5.67 -13.20
CA PHE A 119 -12.01 -5.83 -13.37
C PHE A 119 -12.27 -6.94 -14.38
N PHE A 120 -12.83 -8.04 -13.92
CA PHE A 120 -13.19 -9.21 -14.72
C PHE A 120 -14.65 -9.11 -15.16
N ALA A 121 -14.93 -9.57 -16.38
CA ALA A 121 -16.27 -9.65 -16.92
C ALA A 121 -16.51 -10.92 -17.72
N ARG A 122 -17.79 -11.26 -17.91
CA ARG A 122 -18.25 -12.35 -18.77
C ARG A 122 -18.19 -11.97 -20.24
N GLU A 123 -18.23 -12.98 -21.09
CA GLU A 123 -18.30 -12.80 -22.55
C GLU A 123 -19.43 -11.84 -22.93
N GLY A 124 -19.14 -10.97 -23.91
CA GLY A 124 -20.06 -9.92 -24.37
C GLY A 124 -19.96 -8.58 -23.61
N ILE A 125 -19.21 -8.49 -22.51
CA ILE A 125 -18.90 -7.26 -21.79
C ILE A 125 -17.45 -6.90 -22.05
N ARG A 126 -17.17 -5.73 -22.62
CA ARG A 126 -15.80 -5.34 -23.02
C ARG A 126 -15.31 -4.09 -22.30
N HIS A 127 -16.22 -3.27 -21.79
CA HIS A 127 -15.94 -2.01 -21.14
C HIS A 127 -16.84 -1.82 -19.93
N ILE A 128 -16.43 -0.96 -19.01
CA ILE A 128 -17.25 -0.62 -17.82
C ILE A 128 -18.63 -0.09 -18.22
N ALA A 129 -18.74 0.63 -19.34
CA ALA A 129 -20.03 1.13 -19.85
C ALA A 129 -21.04 0.00 -20.18
N ASP A 130 -20.58 -1.21 -20.52
CA ASP A 130 -21.43 -2.37 -20.81
C ASP A 130 -22.06 -2.99 -19.55
N LEU A 131 -21.68 -2.52 -18.36
CA LEU A 131 -22.15 -3.02 -17.07
C LEU A 131 -23.56 -2.51 -16.70
N LYS A 132 -24.17 -1.65 -17.54
CA LYS A 132 -25.52 -1.17 -17.32
C LYS A 132 -26.53 -2.32 -17.19
N GLY A 133 -27.29 -2.35 -16.08
CA GLY A 133 -28.24 -3.40 -15.75
C GLY A 133 -27.63 -4.72 -15.26
N ARG A 134 -26.30 -4.77 -15.07
CA ARG A 134 -25.59 -5.98 -14.67
C ARG A 134 -25.41 -6.08 -13.15
N THR A 135 -25.06 -7.28 -12.70
CA THR A 135 -24.71 -7.58 -11.31
C THR A 135 -23.19 -7.72 -11.18
N ILE A 136 -22.59 -6.96 -10.26
CA ILE A 136 -21.16 -6.89 -10.07
C ILE A 136 -20.82 -7.29 -8.65
N GLY A 137 -19.84 -8.18 -8.52
CA GLY A 137 -19.32 -8.64 -7.24
C GLY A 137 -18.04 -7.94 -6.82
N LEU A 138 -17.85 -7.84 -5.51
CA LEU A 138 -16.61 -7.44 -4.87
C LEU A 138 -16.47 -8.14 -3.52
N ARG A 139 -15.23 -8.50 -3.15
CA ARG A 139 -14.97 -9.18 -1.88
C ARG A 139 -14.36 -8.24 -0.84
N ALA A 140 -13.36 -7.47 -1.24
CA ALA A 140 -12.55 -6.64 -0.34
C ALA A 140 -12.54 -5.13 -0.66
N ALA A 141 -13.00 -4.72 -1.86
CA ALA A 141 -13.00 -3.32 -2.26
C ALA A 141 -14.14 -2.53 -1.61
N PRO A 142 -13.93 -1.26 -1.26
CA PRO A 142 -15.05 -0.37 -0.95
C PRO A 142 -15.90 -0.17 -2.21
N VAL A 143 -17.20 -0.29 -2.06
CA VAL A 143 -18.17 -0.10 -3.17
C VAL A 143 -18.05 1.28 -3.80
N GLU A 144 -17.58 2.28 -3.07
CA GLU A 144 -17.29 3.64 -3.51
C GLU A 144 -16.33 3.68 -4.70
N LEU A 145 -15.34 2.78 -4.73
CA LEU A 145 -14.41 2.69 -5.86
C LEU A 145 -15.13 2.26 -7.14
N LEU A 146 -16.01 1.27 -7.03
CA LEU A 146 -16.82 0.80 -8.16
C LEU A 146 -17.85 1.84 -8.61
N LYS A 147 -18.47 2.54 -7.64
CA LYS A 147 -19.38 3.66 -7.95
C LYS A 147 -18.64 4.75 -8.73
N LEU A 148 -17.41 5.05 -8.32
CA LEU A 148 -16.55 6.02 -9.00
C LEU A 148 -16.22 5.57 -10.42
N MET A 149 -15.79 4.31 -10.61
CA MET A 149 -15.50 3.75 -11.93
C MET A 149 -16.72 3.76 -12.86
N ALA A 150 -17.90 3.49 -12.33
CA ALA A 150 -19.16 3.56 -13.07
C ALA A 150 -19.52 5.01 -13.47
N ALA A 151 -19.40 5.95 -12.54
CA ALA A 151 -19.67 7.36 -12.79
C ALA A 151 -18.72 7.94 -13.84
N GLU A 152 -17.46 7.53 -13.87
CA GLU A 152 -16.44 7.99 -14.85
C GLU A 152 -16.84 7.67 -16.29
N VAL A 153 -17.63 6.63 -16.52
CA VAL A 153 -18.16 6.25 -17.84
C VAL A 153 -19.61 6.67 -18.05
N GLY A 154 -20.16 7.51 -17.18
CA GLY A 154 -21.50 8.06 -17.29
C GLY A 154 -22.65 7.13 -16.86
N LEU A 155 -22.36 6.07 -16.11
CA LEU A 155 -23.37 5.23 -15.48
C LEU A 155 -23.81 5.83 -14.14
N ASP A 156 -25.11 5.71 -13.82
CA ASP A 156 -25.63 5.98 -12.48
C ASP A 156 -25.30 4.75 -11.58
N PRO A 157 -24.36 4.88 -10.63
CA PRO A 157 -23.89 3.74 -9.86
C PRO A 157 -24.96 3.15 -8.93
N VAL A 158 -26.06 3.86 -8.69
CA VAL A 158 -27.16 3.41 -7.83
C VAL A 158 -28.26 2.73 -8.63
N LYS A 159 -28.57 3.26 -9.83
CA LYS A 159 -29.69 2.79 -10.64
C LYS A 159 -29.28 1.79 -11.71
N ASP A 160 -28.08 1.96 -12.28
CA ASP A 160 -27.65 1.20 -13.45
C ASP A 160 -26.94 -0.11 -13.09
N ILE A 161 -26.52 -0.30 -11.82
CA ILE A 161 -25.70 -1.45 -11.41
C ILE A 161 -26.28 -2.09 -10.14
N ARG A 162 -26.29 -3.43 -10.10
CA ARG A 162 -26.59 -4.21 -8.91
C ARG A 162 -25.29 -4.69 -8.26
N TRP A 163 -25.07 -4.32 -7.01
CA TRP A 163 -23.87 -4.66 -6.25
C TRP A 163 -24.10 -5.91 -5.41
N VAL A 164 -23.10 -6.78 -5.34
CA VAL A 164 -23.04 -7.93 -4.43
C VAL A 164 -21.69 -7.89 -3.72
N ALA A 165 -21.73 -7.62 -2.43
CA ALA A 165 -20.53 -7.55 -1.59
C ALA A 165 -20.46 -8.75 -0.63
N ALA A 166 -19.25 -9.17 -0.27
CA ALA A 166 -19.06 -10.21 0.75
C ALA A 166 -19.60 -9.79 2.12
N SER A 167 -19.58 -8.49 2.43
CA SER A 167 -20.15 -7.89 3.64
C SER A 167 -21.66 -8.11 3.81
N ASP A 168 -22.36 -8.42 2.70
CA ASP A 168 -23.82 -8.61 2.74
C ASP A 168 -24.23 -9.97 3.36
N GLY A 169 -23.25 -10.80 3.76
CA GLY A 169 -23.47 -12.11 4.41
C GLY A 169 -24.03 -13.20 3.49
N GLY A 170 -24.01 -12.95 2.18
CA GLY A 170 -24.46 -13.90 1.16
C GLY A 170 -23.38 -14.87 0.69
N ALA A 171 -23.58 -15.48 -0.47
CA ALA A 171 -22.59 -16.32 -1.12
C ALA A 171 -21.40 -15.46 -1.57
N ASP A 172 -20.20 -16.06 -1.54
CA ASP A 172 -18.95 -15.41 -1.95
C ASP A 172 -19.04 -14.85 -3.37
N PRO A 173 -18.87 -13.52 -3.57
CA PRO A 173 -18.99 -12.90 -4.88
C PRO A 173 -18.04 -13.46 -5.95
N LEU A 174 -16.81 -13.85 -5.56
CA LEU A 174 -15.86 -14.49 -6.50
C LEU A 174 -16.42 -15.84 -7.00
N GLU A 175 -16.95 -16.65 -6.09
CA GLU A 175 -17.58 -17.93 -6.47
C GLU A 175 -18.85 -17.71 -7.30
N LEU A 176 -19.65 -16.68 -6.99
CA LEU A 176 -20.80 -16.34 -7.83
C LEU A 176 -20.36 -15.96 -9.26
N PHE A 177 -19.26 -15.21 -9.39
CA PHE A 177 -18.70 -14.88 -10.70
C PHE A 177 -18.18 -16.10 -11.44
N VAL A 178 -17.41 -16.97 -10.79
CA VAL A 178 -16.91 -18.22 -11.38
C VAL A 178 -18.05 -19.13 -11.86
N GLN A 179 -19.13 -19.22 -11.08
CA GLN A 179 -20.33 -20.03 -11.41
C GLN A 179 -21.23 -19.35 -12.47
N GLY A 180 -20.92 -18.14 -12.93
CA GLY A 180 -21.73 -17.42 -13.91
C GLY A 180 -23.04 -16.83 -13.39
N LYS A 181 -23.16 -16.67 -12.07
CA LYS A 181 -24.35 -16.10 -11.41
C LYS A 181 -24.34 -14.59 -11.37
N ILE A 182 -23.19 -13.97 -11.56
CA ILE A 182 -22.99 -12.53 -11.72
C ILE A 182 -22.14 -12.24 -12.95
N GLU A 183 -22.21 -11.04 -13.49
CA GLU A 183 -21.65 -10.74 -14.80
C GLU A 183 -20.24 -10.13 -14.74
N ALA A 184 -19.86 -9.53 -13.62
CA ALA A 184 -18.53 -8.95 -13.46
C ALA A 184 -18.07 -9.00 -12.00
N PHE A 185 -16.75 -8.88 -11.80
CA PHE A 185 -16.11 -8.91 -10.49
C PHE A 185 -14.88 -7.99 -10.48
N LEU A 186 -14.76 -7.14 -9.45
CA LEU A 186 -13.55 -6.37 -9.19
C LEU A 186 -12.69 -7.10 -8.17
N GLY A 187 -11.50 -7.53 -8.61
CA GLY A 187 -10.57 -8.29 -7.79
C GLY A 187 -9.39 -7.46 -7.28
N PHE A 188 -9.04 -7.71 -6.02
CA PHE A 188 -7.76 -7.35 -5.42
C PHE A 188 -6.85 -8.59 -5.35
N PRO A 189 -5.53 -8.46 -5.53
CA PRO A 189 -4.63 -9.60 -5.39
C PRO A 189 -4.78 -10.31 -4.02
N PRO A 190 -4.93 -11.63 -3.99
CA PRO A 190 -4.64 -12.59 -5.08
C PRO A 190 -5.84 -12.99 -5.95
N GLU A 191 -7.00 -12.35 -5.85
CA GLU A 191 -8.22 -12.73 -6.59
C GLU A 191 -8.06 -12.69 -8.13
N PRO A 192 -7.40 -11.67 -8.74
CA PRO A 192 -7.10 -11.67 -10.17
C PRO A 192 -6.32 -12.90 -10.61
N GLN A 193 -5.29 -13.29 -9.86
CA GLN A 193 -4.47 -14.46 -10.14
C GLN A 193 -5.30 -15.76 -10.06
N GLU A 194 -6.17 -15.86 -9.07
CA GLU A 194 -7.10 -16.99 -8.95
C GLU A 194 -8.06 -17.08 -10.14
N LEU A 195 -8.67 -15.95 -10.54
CA LEU A 195 -9.59 -15.92 -11.68
C LEU A 195 -8.90 -16.28 -12.99
N ARG A 196 -7.66 -15.81 -13.21
CA ARG A 196 -6.85 -16.20 -14.36
C ARG A 196 -6.54 -17.70 -14.36
N ALA A 197 -6.11 -18.25 -13.23
CA ALA A 197 -5.84 -19.69 -13.09
C ALA A 197 -7.10 -20.54 -13.34
N ARG A 198 -8.26 -20.07 -12.91
CA ARG A 198 -9.57 -20.73 -13.11
C ARG A 198 -10.17 -20.44 -14.50
N ARG A 199 -9.53 -19.60 -15.32
CA ARG A 199 -10.04 -19.14 -16.63
C ARG A 199 -11.46 -18.58 -16.54
N ALA A 200 -11.74 -17.82 -15.50
CA ALA A 200 -13.06 -17.28 -15.21
C ALA A 200 -13.18 -15.84 -15.76
N GLY A 201 -13.84 -15.69 -16.91
CA GLY A 201 -14.03 -14.39 -17.57
C GLY A 201 -12.77 -13.86 -18.25
N HIS A 202 -12.76 -12.55 -18.50
CA HIS A 202 -11.63 -11.80 -19.06
C HIS A 202 -11.54 -10.43 -18.41
N VAL A 203 -10.35 -9.83 -18.44
CA VAL A 203 -10.09 -8.51 -17.87
C VAL A 203 -10.62 -7.43 -18.82
N ILE A 204 -11.43 -6.50 -18.31
CA ILE A 204 -11.95 -5.33 -19.01
C ILE A 204 -11.33 -4.02 -18.54
N LEU A 205 -10.66 -4.03 -17.38
CA LEU A 205 -9.87 -2.93 -16.84
C LEU A 205 -8.77 -3.49 -15.94
N ASN A 206 -7.54 -3.00 -16.12
CA ASN A 206 -6.41 -3.24 -15.23
C ASN A 206 -5.87 -1.89 -14.74
N THR A 207 -6.00 -1.61 -13.46
CA THR A 207 -5.60 -0.32 -12.90
C THR A 207 -4.08 -0.09 -12.89
N THR A 208 -3.27 -1.13 -13.13
CA THR A 208 -1.81 -1.00 -13.28
C THR A 208 -1.41 -0.42 -14.63
N THR A 209 -2.22 -0.68 -15.67
CA THR A 209 -1.90 -0.30 -17.06
C THR A 209 -2.85 0.74 -17.65
N ASP A 210 -4.11 0.72 -17.24
CA ASP A 210 -5.17 1.50 -17.90
C ASP A 210 -5.35 2.88 -17.26
N ARG A 211 -5.40 3.90 -18.10
CA ARG A 211 -5.69 5.27 -17.68
C ARG A 211 -7.18 5.47 -17.37
N PRO A 212 -7.49 6.38 -16.42
CA PRO A 212 -6.59 7.21 -15.65
C PRO A 212 -5.92 6.49 -14.46
N TRP A 213 -6.39 5.30 -14.08
CA TRP A 213 -6.08 4.59 -12.83
C TRP A 213 -4.60 4.30 -12.64
N SER A 214 -3.88 3.97 -13.74
CA SER A 214 -2.44 3.68 -13.71
C SER A 214 -1.55 4.91 -13.44
N GLN A 215 -2.14 6.07 -13.24
CA GLN A 215 -1.42 7.32 -12.93
C GLN A 215 -1.48 7.67 -11.44
N TYR A 216 -2.17 6.87 -10.63
CA TYR A 216 -2.44 7.16 -9.22
C TYR A 216 -2.14 5.96 -8.34
N PHE A 217 -1.81 6.23 -7.09
CA PHE A 217 -1.62 5.18 -6.10
C PHE A 217 -2.93 4.42 -5.86
N CYS A 218 -2.85 3.10 -5.90
CA CYS A 218 -3.89 2.22 -5.39
C CYS A 218 -3.78 2.14 -3.87
N CYS A 219 -2.58 1.79 -3.39
CA CYS A 219 -2.32 1.62 -1.97
C CYS A 219 -1.46 2.78 -1.44
N MET A 220 -1.92 3.38 -0.35
CA MET A 220 -1.22 4.42 0.39
C MET A 220 -1.15 4.02 1.87
N LEU A 221 -0.12 4.43 2.58
CA LEU A 221 0.02 4.19 4.00
C LEU A 221 -0.65 5.30 4.80
N ALA A 222 -1.52 4.94 5.73
CA ALA A 222 -2.19 5.87 6.62
C ALA A 222 -2.00 5.49 8.09
N SER A 223 -2.14 6.49 8.96
CA SER A 223 -2.10 6.35 10.41
C SER A 223 -3.17 7.24 11.07
N SER A 224 -3.37 7.09 12.37
CA SER A 224 -4.19 8.05 13.11
C SER A 224 -3.39 9.34 13.39
N ARG A 225 -4.07 10.47 13.31
CA ARG A 225 -3.48 11.79 13.60
C ARG A 225 -2.90 11.84 15.02
N ASP A 226 -3.52 11.13 15.95
CA ASP A 226 -3.06 11.06 17.35
C ASP A 226 -1.76 10.28 17.47
N TYR A 227 -1.63 9.16 16.77
CA TYR A 227 -0.38 8.38 16.73
C TYR A 227 0.76 9.21 16.13
N VAL A 228 0.55 9.81 14.96
CA VAL A 228 1.56 10.63 14.27
C VAL A 228 2.05 11.77 15.16
N ARG A 229 1.13 12.46 15.85
CA ARG A 229 1.47 13.54 16.77
C ARG A 229 2.27 13.08 17.97
N LYS A 230 1.92 11.91 18.55
CA LYS A 230 2.57 11.35 19.75
C LYS A 230 3.89 10.65 19.45
N HIS A 231 4.02 10.11 18.26
CA HIS A 231 5.14 9.25 17.86
C HIS A 231 5.75 9.65 16.51
N PRO A 232 6.21 10.91 16.34
CA PRO A 232 6.72 11.38 15.06
C PRO A 232 7.99 10.64 14.60
N VAL A 233 8.93 10.29 15.50
CA VAL A 233 10.12 9.51 15.13
C VAL A 233 9.72 8.10 14.71
N ALA A 234 8.84 7.44 15.46
CA ALA A 234 8.34 6.12 15.11
C ALA A 234 7.60 6.16 13.77
N THR A 235 6.76 7.18 13.50
CA THR A 235 6.06 7.36 12.23
C THR A 235 7.04 7.41 11.06
N LYS A 236 8.06 8.27 11.14
CA LYS A 236 9.07 8.39 10.08
C LYS A 236 9.82 7.08 9.84
N ARG A 237 10.18 6.36 10.91
CA ARG A 237 10.89 5.08 10.81
C ARG A 237 10.03 3.97 10.20
N VAL A 238 8.75 3.91 10.53
CA VAL A 238 7.81 2.97 9.88
C VAL A 238 7.70 3.28 8.40
N LEU A 239 7.51 4.54 8.02
CA LEU A 239 7.48 4.92 6.60
C LEU A 239 8.75 4.49 5.88
N ARG A 240 9.92 4.77 6.46
CA ARG A 240 11.21 4.38 5.88
C ARG A 240 11.30 2.87 5.68
N ALA A 241 10.89 2.09 6.66
CA ALA A 241 10.90 0.63 6.59
C ALA A 241 9.97 0.11 5.49
N VAL A 242 8.73 0.60 5.42
CA VAL A 242 7.73 0.16 4.42
C VAL A 242 8.14 0.57 3.00
N LEU A 243 8.64 1.79 2.81
CA LEU A 243 9.10 2.25 1.49
C LEU A 243 10.33 1.48 0.99
N LYS A 244 11.28 1.15 1.88
CA LYS A 244 12.39 0.24 1.54
C LYS A 244 11.92 -1.19 1.25
N ALA A 245 10.88 -1.65 1.96
CA ALA A 245 10.28 -2.95 1.69
C ALA A 245 9.59 -3.00 0.31
N ALA A 246 9.01 -1.89 -0.16
CA ALA A 246 8.49 -1.78 -1.52
C ALA A 246 9.60 -1.96 -2.57
N ASP A 247 10.78 -1.37 -2.37
CA ASP A 247 11.93 -1.59 -3.25
C ASP A 247 12.37 -3.08 -3.25
N ILE A 248 12.33 -3.74 -2.09
CA ILE A 248 12.65 -5.17 -1.97
C ILE A 248 11.60 -6.03 -2.69
N CYS A 249 10.32 -5.69 -2.59
CA CYS A 249 9.25 -6.39 -3.32
C CYS A 249 9.49 -6.34 -4.84
N ALA A 250 9.90 -5.20 -5.38
CA ALA A 250 10.24 -5.06 -6.78
C ALA A 250 11.52 -5.81 -7.18
N ALA A 251 12.58 -5.72 -6.36
CA ALA A 251 13.89 -6.28 -6.69
C ALA A 251 13.98 -7.80 -6.51
N GLU A 252 13.23 -8.37 -5.55
CA GLU A 252 13.37 -9.76 -5.12
C GLU A 252 12.02 -10.49 -4.98
N PRO A 253 11.15 -10.46 -6.00
CA PRO A 253 9.77 -10.95 -5.89
C PRO A 253 9.67 -12.40 -5.42
N ASP A 254 10.56 -13.29 -5.87
CA ASP A 254 10.54 -14.69 -5.47
C ASP A 254 10.93 -14.92 -4.00
N ARG A 255 11.87 -14.13 -3.47
CA ARG A 255 12.22 -14.17 -2.06
C ARG A 255 11.09 -13.67 -1.20
N VAL A 256 10.49 -12.55 -1.61
CA VAL A 256 9.34 -11.94 -0.94
C VAL A 256 8.14 -12.88 -0.95
N ALA A 257 7.82 -13.53 -2.09
CA ALA A 257 6.73 -14.49 -2.18
C ALA A 257 6.89 -15.65 -1.18
N ARG A 258 8.10 -16.23 -1.11
CA ARG A 258 8.38 -17.29 -0.11
C ARG A 258 8.18 -16.80 1.32
N ARG A 259 8.61 -15.57 1.63
CA ARG A 259 8.45 -14.98 2.97
C ARG A 259 6.99 -14.76 3.33
N ILE A 260 6.17 -14.23 2.40
CA ILE A 260 4.74 -14.00 2.61
C ILE A 260 4.02 -15.32 2.89
N VAL A 261 4.29 -16.37 2.11
CA VAL A 261 3.67 -17.68 2.32
C VAL A 261 4.16 -18.34 3.61
N SER A 262 5.46 -18.34 3.89
CA SER A 262 5.99 -18.91 5.12
C SER A 262 5.57 -18.14 6.38
N GLY A 263 5.27 -16.86 6.25
CA GLY A 263 4.74 -15.99 7.31
C GLY A 263 3.23 -16.15 7.54
N GLY A 264 2.54 -16.93 6.72
CA GLY A 264 1.09 -17.18 6.85
C GLY A 264 0.20 -16.04 6.35
N PHE A 265 0.75 -15.07 5.60
CA PHE A 265 -0.03 -13.96 5.04
C PHE A 265 -0.79 -14.37 3.77
N ALA A 266 -0.34 -15.42 3.09
CA ALA A 266 -1.01 -16.02 1.93
C ALA A 266 -0.69 -17.51 1.84
N GLU A 267 -1.56 -18.27 1.15
CA GLU A 267 -1.41 -19.72 1.01
C GLU A 267 -0.74 -20.12 -0.31
N ASN A 268 -0.98 -19.39 -1.40
CA ASN A 268 -0.57 -19.77 -2.74
C ASN A 268 0.65 -18.98 -3.21
N TYR A 269 1.79 -19.64 -3.29
CA TYR A 269 3.04 -19.05 -3.75
C TYR A 269 2.97 -18.48 -5.17
N ASP A 270 2.32 -19.19 -6.09
CA ASP A 270 2.29 -18.76 -7.50
C ASP A 270 1.48 -17.47 -7.65
N TYR A 271 0.37 -17.34 -6.95
CA TYR A 271 -0.43 -16.10 -6.94
C TYR A 271 0.33 -14.94 -6.32
N VAL A 272 1.04 -15.17 -5.22
CA VAL A 272 1.87 -14.13 -4.60
C VAL A 272 3.00 -13.70 -5.53
N SER A 273 3.71 -14.66 -6.13
CA SER A 273 4.83 -14.41 -7.04
C SER A 273 4.38 -13.66 -8.29
N GLU A 274 3.23 -14.02 -8.87
CA GLU A 274 2.63 -13.31 -10.00
C GLU A 274 2.24 -11.89 -9.62
N THR A 275 1.55 -11.69 -8.49
CA THR A 275 1.18 -10.36 -7.97
C THR A 275 2.39 -9.45 -7.81
N LEU A 276 3.48 -9.96 -7.21
CA LEU A 276 4.69 -9.17 -6.97
C LEU A 276 5.40 -8.73 -8.26
N ARG A 277 5.21 -9.47 -9.37
CA ARG A 277 5.73 -9.08 -10.68
C ARG A 277 4.79 -8.15 -11.45
N ASP A 278 3.48 -8.24 -11.20
CA ASP A 278 2.46 -7.42 -11.86
C ASP A 278 2.43 -5.99 -11.30
N ILE A 279 2.72 -5.82 -10.01
CA ILE A 279 2.66 -4.52 -9.33
C ILE A 279 4.02 -3.83 -9.34
N PRO A 280 4.14 -2.61 -9.90
CA PRO A 280 5.40 -1.88 -9.98
C PRO A 280 5.69 -1.14 -8.66
N TYR A 281 6.09 -1.88 -7.62
CA TYR A 281 6.37 -1.33 -6.29
C TYR A 281 7.50 -0.30 -6.26
N GLU A 282 8.46 -0.35 -7.19
CA GLU A 282 9.58 0.59 -7.29
C GLU A 282 9.14 2.01 -7.64
N LYS A 283 7.94 2.17 -8.21
CA LYS A 283 7.44 3.45 -8.71
C LYS A 283 6.91 4.41 -7.65
N TRP A 284 6.94 4.04 -6.38
CA TRP A 284 6.49 4.93 -5.31
C TRP A 284 7.22 6.30 -5.28
N ARG A 285 8.44 6.37 -5.84
CA ARG A 285 9.22 7.61 -5.96
C ARG A 285 8.86 8.50 -7.15
N GLU A 286 8.17 7.94 -8.13
CA GLU A 286 7.89 8.61 -9.40
C GLU A 286 6.57 9.38 -9.36
N TYR A 287 5.66 9.02 -8.45
CA TYR A 287 4.32 9.56 -8.34
C TYR A 287 4.16 10.43 -7.10
N ASP A 288 3.32 11.47 -7.21
CA ASP A 288 2.96 12.33 -6.08
C ASP A 288 1.68 11.79 -5.41
N PRO A 289 1.72 11.39 -4.13
CA PRO A 289 0.53 10.91 -3.43
C PRO A 289 -0.52 12.04 -3.24
N GLU A 290 -0.13 13.31 -3.24
CA GLU A 290 -1.10 14.41 -3.21
C GLU A 290 -1.93 14.47 -4.48
N ASP A 291 -1.34 14.20 -5.66
CA ASP A 291 -2.09 14.12 -6.92
C ASP A 291 -3.12 12.98 -6.89
N THR A 292 -2.79 11.87 -6.23
CA THR A 292 -3.74 10.77 -6.00
C THR A 292 -4.91 11.24 -5.13
N MET A 293 -4.64 11.85 -3.99
CA MET A 293 -5.69 12.37 -3.10
C MET A 293 -6.55 13.42 -3.81
N ARG A 294 -5.93 14.28 -4.61
CA ARG A 294 -6.62 15.30 -5.41
C ARG A 294 -7.52 14.69 -6.46
N PHE A 295 -7.02 13.69 -7.20
CA PHE A 295 -7.80 12.98 -8.23
C PHE A 295 -9.05 12.33 -7.64
N TYR A 296 -8.89 11.50 -6.62
CA TYR A 296 -10.01 10.78 -6.03
C TYR A 296 -11.00 11.74 -5.34
N ALA A 297 -10.51 12.76 -4.62
CA ALA A 297 -11.39 13.74 -4.00
C ALA A 297 -12.20 14.52 -5.03
N LEU A 298 -11.59 14.91 -6.16
CA LEU A 298 -12.28 15.59 -7.25
C LEU A 298 -13.38 14.69 -7.85
N ARG A 299 -13.04 13.46 -8.20
CA ARG A 299 -13.99 12.52 -8.80
C ARG A 299 -15.15 12.15 -7.87
N LEU A 300 -14.86 11.93 -6.59
CA LEU A 300 -15.88 11.68 -5.58
C LEU A 300 -16.80 12.89 -5.39
N HIS A 301 -16.25 14.11 -5.45
CA HIS A 301 -17.04 15.34 -5.37
C HIS A 301 -17.93 15.52 -6.60
N GLU A 302 -17.40 15.35 -7.81
CA GLU A 302 -18.15 15.41 -9.07
C GLU A 302 -19.27 14.37 -9.14
N ALA A 303 -19.01 13.16 -8.60
CA ALA A 303 -20.01 12.09 -8.50
C ALA A 303 -21.04 12.32 -7.37
N GLY A 304 -20.90 13.39 -6.58
CA GLY A 304 -21.80 13.70 -5.45
C GLY A 304 -21.65 12.76 -4.26
N LEU A 305 -20.57 12.00 -4.19
CA LEU A 305 -20.27 11.05 -3.10
C LEU A 305 -19.62 11.72 -1.89
N ILE A 306 -19.05 12.91 -2.08
CA ILE A 306 -18.58 13.82 -1.02
C ILE A 306 -19.03 15.26 -1.35
N LYS A 307 -19.04 16.12 -0.32
CA LYS A 307 -19.40 17.56 -0.43
C LYS A 307 -18.16 18.46 -0.32
N SER A 308 -17.14 18.02 0.37
CA SER A 308 -15.91 18.79 0.60
C SER A 308 -15.11 18.97 -0.68
N SER A 309 -14.44 20.11 -0.81
CA SER A 309 -13.52 20.34 -1.93
C SER A 309 -12.27 19.46 -1.81
N PRO A 310 -11.59 19.12 -2.92
CA PRO A 310 -10.32 18.40 -2.88
C PRO A 310 -9.28 19.04 -1.97
N GLN A 311 -9.20 20.38 -1.96
CA GLN A 311 -8.27 21.14 -1.12
C GLN A 311 -8.53 20.89 0.38
N LYS A 312 -9.81 20.87 0.78
CA LYS A 312 -10.18 20.58 2.17
C LYS A 312 -9.82 19.14 2.55
N ILE A 313 -10.12 18.16 1.69
CA ILE A 313 -9.77 16.76 1.92
C ILE A 313 -8.26 16.58 2.08
N ILE A 314 -7.44 17.21 1.22
CA ILE A 314 -5.98 17.16 1.32
C ILE A 314 -5.52 17.79 2.63
N ALA A 315 -5.99 19.00 2.96
CA ALA A 315 -5.60 19.68 4.18
C ALA A 315 -5.97 18.92 5.45
N ASP A 316 -7.13 18.27 5.45
CA ASP A 316 -7.63 17.53 6.61
C ASP A 316 -7.14 16.08 6.66
N GLY A 317 -6.71 15.47 5.56
CA GLY A 317 -6.49 14.04 5.44
C GLY A 317 -5.06 13.63 5.10
N THR A 318 -4.10 14.56 4.97
CA THR A 318 -2.74 14.20 4.56
C THR A 318 -1.66 14.87 5.39
N ASP A 319 -0.49 14.23 5.44
CA ASP A 319 0.72 14.79 6.04
C ASP A 319 1.96 14.27 5.30
N TRP A 320 2.49 15.07 4.39
CA TRP A 320 3.60 14.69 3.53
C TRP A 320 4.99 15.06 4.08
N HIS A 321 5.09 15.68 5.27
CA HIS A 321 6.38 16.17 5.74
C HIS A 321 7.41 15.05 5.94
N PHE A 322 6.99 13.89 6.49
CA PHE A 322 7.87 12.73 6.67
C PHE A 322 8.34 12.15 5.31
N LEU A 323 7.41 12.01 4.35
CA LEU A 323 7.74 11.54 3.01
C LEU A 323 8.73 12.49 2.33
N ASN A 324 8.52 13.80 2.46
CA ASN A 324 9.40 14.82 1.89
C ASN A 324 10.81 14.78 2.50
N GLU A 325 10.93 14.49 3.79
CA GLU A 325 12.22 14.25 4.45
C GLU A 325 12.90 13.00 3.93
N LEU A 326 12.16 11.87 3.88
CA LEU A 326 12.66 10.59 3.40
C LEU A 326 13.09 10.64 1.92
N ASN A 327 12.36 11.36 1.08
CA ASN A 327 12.75 11.57 -0.32
C ASN A 327 14.10 12.30 -0.44
N ARG A 328 14.41 13.22 0.47
CA ARG A 328 15.73 13.89 0.51
C ARG A 328 16.84 12.95 1.00
N GLU A 329 16.54 12.13 2.02
CA GLU A 329 17.48 11.16 2.59
C GLU A 329 17.79 10.00 1.64
N LEU A 330 16.79 9.48 0.93
CA LEU A 330 16.91 8.30 0.06
C LEU A 330 17.36 8.64 -1.37
N LYS A 331 17.42 9.93 -1.73
CA LYS A 331 17.99 10.40 -3.01
C LYS A 331 19.46 10.80 -2.89
N ALA A 332 19.99 10.93 -1.67
CA ALA A 332 21.39 11.19 -1.40
C ALA A 332 22.22 9.89 -1.33
#